data_afa4bf82e6d1ecbd93c8d4a01b9481b4
#
_entry.id   afa4bf82e6d1ecbd93c8d4a01b9481b4
#
_cell.length_a   1.000
_cell.length_b   1.000
_cell.length_c   1.000
_cell.angle_alpha   90.00
_cell.angle_beta   90.00
_cell.angle_gamma   90.00
#
_symmetry.space_group_name_H-M   'P 1'
#
loop_
_entity.id
_entity.type
_entity.pdbx_description
1 polymer ?
#
loop_
_entity_poly.entity_id
_entity_poly.type
_entity_poly.pdbx_seq_one_letter_code
_entity_poly.pdbx_strand_id
1 'polypeptide(L)'
;MTLNEHFQEDVRFKNNSKAGFSIIELLIAIAILAIIAFLLVPGVMDYLKSAKRKAADISIKNLESDIKLYQVHVGKYPDRLTDLIKAPTDPKIKTKWEGPYVEEDKLTDPWDNPYQYKLNPAGSKKPYQLYSFGPEGRGSPKDDWIGNKE
;
A
#
# COMPACT_ATOMS: atom_id res chain seq x y z
N MET A 1 9.18 -48.69 -78.81
CA MET A 1 9.54 -47.26 -78.92
C MET A 1 8.88 -46.56 -77.76
N THR A 2 9.55 -46.54 -76.61
CA THR A 2 8.98 -46.22 -75.32
C THR A 2 9.97 -45.33 -74.57
N LEU A 3 9.62 -44.11 -74.39
CA LEU A 3 10.37 -43.19 -73.52
C LEU A 3 9.61 -43.04 -72.22
N ASN A 4 10.24 -43.53 -71.20
CA ASN A 4 9.77 -43.34 -69.82
C ASN A 4 10.78 -42.44 -69.13
N GLU A 5 10.51 -41.16 -69.09
CA GLU A 5 11.36 -40.23 -68.39
C GLU A 5 10.89 -40.12 -66.93
N HIS A 6 11.77 -40.55 -66.06
CA HIS A 6 11.66 -40.40 -64.63
C HIS A 6 11.68 -38.93 -64.22
N PHE A 7 10.59 -38.44 -63.74
CA PHE A 7 10.52 -37.19 -63.02
C PHE A 7 10.85 -37.49 -61.53
N GLN A 8 12.09 -37.30 -61.15
CA GLN A 8 12.50 -37.29 -59.73
C GLN A 8 12.29 -35.88 -59.24
N GLU A 9 11.19 -35.66 -58.47
CA GLU A 9 11.04 -34.48 -57.68
C GLU A 9 11.97 -34.59 -56.49
N ASP A 10 13.01 -33.77 -56.45
CA ASP A 10 13.88 -33.52 -55.32
C ASP A 10 13.07 -32.78 -54.24
N VAL A 11 12.41 -33.52 -53.35
CA VAL A 11 11.83 -32.97 -52.14
C VAL A 11 12.98 -32.61 -51.20
N ARG A 12 13.51 -31.40 -51.31
CA ARG A 12 14.40 -30.80 -50.32
C ARG A 12 13.63 -30.60 -49.04
N PHE A 13 13.77 -31.53 -48.11
CA PHE A 13 13.40 -31.29 -46.74
C PHE A 13 14.26 -30.14 -46.17
N LYS A 14 13.66 -28.96 -46.13
CA LYS A 14 14.23 -27.80 -45.46
C LYS A 14 14.30 -28.13 -43.96
N ASN A 15 15.44 -28.64 -43.52
CA ASN A 15 15.72 -28.86 -42.10
C ASN A 15 15.63 -27.52 -41.41
N ASN A 16 14.47 -27.23 -40.82
CA ASN A 16 14.27 -26.10 -39.95
C ASN A 16 14.93 -26.47 -38.62
N SER A 17 16.23 -26.35 -38.55
CA SER A 17 16.96 -26.50 -37.29
C SER A 17 16.45 -25.41 -36.33
N LYS A 18 15.60 -25.79 -35.40
CA LYS A 18 15.27 -24.94 -34.26
C LYS A 18 16.58 -24.68 -33.53
N ALA A 19 17.12 -23.47 -33.66
CA ALA A 19 18.29 -23.05 -32.91
C ALA A 19 17.94 -23.12 -31.46
N GLY A 20 18.43 -24.12 -30.74
CA GLY A 20 18.36 -24.22 -29.30
C GLY A 20 19.30 -23.18 -28.67
N PHE A 21 18.89 -22.56 -27.60
CA PHE A 21 19.76 -21.66 -26.86
C PHE A 21 20.97 -22.41 -26.29
N SER A 22 22.16 -21.83 -26.43
CA SER A 22 23.38 -22.32 -25.82
C SER A 22 23.33 -22.06 -24.31
N ILE A 23 23.89 -22.98 -23.50
CA ILE A 23 24.04 -22.80 -22.05
C ILE A 23 24.79 -21.48 -21.75
N ILE A 24 25.79 -21.15 -22.52
CA ILE A 24 26.56 -19.92 -22.36
C ILE A 24 25.71 -18.67 -22.64
N GLU A 25 24.83 -18.72 -23.61
CA GLU A 25 23.91 -17.63 -23.93
C GLU A 25 22.90 -17.39 -22.80
N LEU A 26 22.40 -18.48 -22.18
CA LEU A 26 21.56 -18.39 -21.02
C LEU A 26 22.31 -17.77 -19.83
N LEU A 27 23.55 -18.19 -19.58
CA LEU A 27 24.38 -17.63 -18.51
C LEU A 27 24.64 -16.12 -18.71
N ILE A 28 24.93 -15.70 -19.95
CA ILE A 28 25.10 -14.28 -20.26
C ILE A 28 23.80 -13.51 -20.04
N ALA A 29 22.66 -14.05 -20.47
CA ALA A 29 21.36 -13.41 -20.30
C ALA A 29 21.02 -13.20 -18.81
N ILE A 30 21.21 -14.21 -17.96
CA ILE A 30 20.94 -14.06 -16.51
C ILE A 30 21.95 -13.12 -15.85
N ALA A 31 23.20 -13.07 -16.28
CA ALA A 31 24.18 -12.11 -15.78
C ALA A 31 23.76 -10.66 -16.10
N ILE A 32 23.31 -10.39 -17.32
CA ILE A 32 22.80 -9.07 -17.72
C ILE A 32 21.56 -8.69 -16.89
N LEU A 33 20.61 -9.62 -16.73
CA LEU A 33 19.41 -9.39 -15.91
C LEU A 33 19.77 -9.09 -14.45
N ALA A 34 20.75 -9.77 -13.89
CA ALA A 34 21.23 -9.51 -12.54
C ALA A 34 21.79 -8.09 -12.37
N ILE A 35 22.56 -7.62 -13.35
CA ILE A 35 23.12 -6.25 -13.37
C ILE A 35 21.98 -5.22 -13.42
N ILE A 36 21.01 -5.42 -14.33
CA ILE A 36 19.85 -4.52 -14.47
C ILE A 36 19.03 -4.50 -13.18
N ALA A 37 18.75 -5.65 -12.58
CA ALA A 37 18.02 -5.75 -11.33
C ALA A 37 18.74 -4.98 -10.20
N PHE A 38 20.06 -5.13 -10.07
CA PHE A 38 20.86 -4.44 -9.08
C PHE A 38 20.77 -2.91 -9.18
N LEU A 39 20.72 -2.37 -10.40
CA LEU A 39 20.59 -0.93 -10.64
C LEU A 39 19.19 -0.38 -10.34
N LEU A 40 18.14 -1.18 -10.51
CA LEU A 40 16.75 -0.74 -10.36
C LEU A 40 16.23 -0.83 -8.92
N VAL A 41 16.70 -1.80 -8.14
CA VAL A 41 16.18 -2.08 -6.78
C VAL A 41 16.21 -0.86 -5.84
N PRO A 42 17.28 -0.07 -5.73
CA PRO A 42 17.29 1.09 -4.82
C PRO A 42 16.17 2.10 -5.12
N GLY A 43 15.97 2.44 -6.39
CA GLY A 43 14.95 3.41 -6.79
C GLY A 43 13.51 2.93 -6.50
N VAL A 44 13.24 1.64 -6.67
CA VAL A 44 11.94 1.04 -6.37
C VAL A 44 11.65 1.07 -4.87
N MET A 45 12.66 0.81 -4.03
CA MET A 45 12.48 0.84 -2.56
C MET A 45 12.16 2.23 -2.04
N ASP A 46 12.82 3.27 -2.56
CA ASP A 46 12.55 4.65 -2.18
C ASP A 46 11.17 5.11 -2.66
N TYR A 47 10.76 4.68 -3.85
CA TYR A 47 9.41 4.91 -4.35
C TYR A 47 8.35 4.28 -3.45
N LEU A 48 8.53 3.02 -3.05
CA LEU A 48 7.60 2.31 -2.16
C LEU A 48 7.50 2.98 -0.78
N LYS A 49 8.62 3.43 -0.19
CA LYS A 49 8.61 4.20 1.06
C LYS A 49 7.80 5.48 0.93
N SER A 50 8.03 6.24 -0.13
CA SER A 50 7.30 7.48 -0.42
C SER A 50 5.80 7.21 -0.63
N ALA A 51 5.44 6.18 -1.39
CA ALA A 51 4.06 5.78 -1.64
C ALA A 51 3.33 5.40 -0.34
N LYS A 52 3.95 4.61 0.54
CA LYS A 52 3.37 4.26 1.84
C LYS A 52 3.18 5.49 2.74
N ARG A 53 4.15 6.42 2.80
CA ARG A 53 4.00 7.68 3.56
C ARG A 53 2.82 8.51 3.05
N LYS A 54 2.65 8.60 1.74
CA LYS A 54 1.55 9.31 1.10
C LYS A 54 0.20 8.64 1.38
N ALA A 55 0.16 7.30 1.34
CA ALA A 55 -1.03 6.54 1.70
C ALA A 55 -1.43 6.78 3.17
N ALA A 56 -0.47 6.79 4.09
CA ALA A 56 -0.73 7.10 5.50
C ALA A 56 -1.31 8.52 5.69
N ASP A 57 -0.75 9.53 5.01
CA ASP A 57 -1.26 10.91 5.07
C ASP A 57 -2.71 11.02 4.55
N ILE A 58 -3.02 10.33 3.45
CA ILE A 58 -4.39 10.28 2.92
C ILE A 58 -5.33 9.60 3.90
N SER A 59 -4.93 8.45 4.48
CA SER A 59 -5.74 7.73 5.45
C SER A 59 -6.03 8.56 6.71
N ILE A 60 -5.03 9.31 7.19
CA ILE A 60 -5.20 10.23 8.32
C ILE A 60 -6.24 11.31 7.99
N LYS A 61 -6.19 11.93 6.81
CA LYS A 61 -7.18 12.92 6.38
C LYS A 61 -8.60 12.35 6.30
N ASN A 62 -8.72 11.11 5.84
CA ASN A 62 -10.01 10.42 5.83
C ASN A 62 -10.52 10.20 7.26
N LEU A 63 -9.68 9.68 8.15
CA LEU A 63 -10.02 9.52 9.57
C LEU A 63 -10.37 10.85 10.26
N GLU A 64 -9.69 11.94 9.94
CA GLU A 64 -10.06 13.28 10.43
C GLU A 64 -11.47 13.68 9.98
N SER A 65 -11.86 13.33 8.75
CA SER A 65 -13.22 13.56 8.23
C SER A 65 -14.25 12.71 8.98
N ASP A 66 -13.94 11.44 9.25
CA ASP A 66 -14.81 10.52 10.00
C ASP A 66 -14.97 10.96 11.46
N ILE A 67 -13.89 11.42 12.09
CA ILE A 67 -13.90 12.01 13.45
C ILE A 67 -14.78 13.25 13.49
N LYS A 68 -14.71 14.09 12.45
CA LYS A 68 -15.55 15.28 12.34
C LYS A 68 -17.01 14.93 12.15
N LEU A 69 -17.32 13.91 11.36
CA LEU A 69 -18.68 13.41 11.16
C LEU A 69 -19.25 12.86 12.48
N TYR A 70 -18.47 12.06 13.21
CA TYR A 70 -18.83 11.61 14.56
C TYR A 70 -19.13 12.80 15.47
N GLN A 71 -18.28 13.84 15.48
CA GLN A 71 -18.46 15.04 16.30
C GLN A 71 -19.73 15.79 15.95
N VAL A 72 -20.12 15.84 14.67
CA VAL A 72 -21.38 16.48 14.24
C VAL A 72 -22.59 15.73 14.77
N HIS A 73 -22.61 14.41 14.72
CA HIS A 73 -23.76 13.60 15.19
C HIS A 73 -23.83 13.54 16.72
N VAL A 74 -22.73 13.29 17.36
CA VAL A 74 -22.66 13.04 18.82
C VAL A 74 -22.55 14.34 19.63
N GLY A 75 -22.00 15.41 19.03
CA GLY A 75 -21.77 16.71 19.67
C GLY A 75 -20.43 16.83 20.42
N LYS A 76 -19.60 15.78 20.43
CA LYS A 76 -18.23 15.79 20.99
C LYS A 76 -17.31 14.90 20.15
N TYR A 77 -16.00 15.09 20.29
CA TYR A 77 -15.01 14.20 19.67
C TYR A 77 -15.03 12.81 20.31
N PRO A 78 -14.71 11.73 19.57
CA PRO A 78 -14.62 10.38 20.13
C PRO A 78 -13.52 10.32 21.20
N ASP A 79 -13.75 9.53 22.24
CA ASP A 79 -12.73 9.32 23.27
C ASP A 79 -11.59 8.40 22.76
N ARG A 80 -11.93 7.51 21.81
CA ARG A 80 -11.00 6.56 21.15
C ARG A 80 -11.42 6.36 19.69
N LEU A 81 -10.48 5.99 18.83
CA LEU A 81 -10.79 5.66 17.43
C LEU A 81 -11.78 4.50 17.28
N THR A 82 -11.81 3.57 18.23
CA THR A 82 -12.78 2.47 18.26
C THR A 82 -14.23 2.93 18.38
N ASP A 83 -14.47 4.15 18.89
CA ASP A 83 -15.80 4.73 19.00
C ASP A 83 -16.38 5.11 17.61
N LEU A 84 -15.53 5.16 16.58
CA LEU A 84 -15.95 5.31 15.19
C LEU A 84 -16.54 4.01 14.62
N ILE A 85 -16.15 2.84 15.15
CA ILE A 85 -16.58 1.52 14.67
C ILE A 85 -17.78 1.02 15.46
N LYS A 86 -17.75 1.20 16.78
CA LYS A 86 -18.77 0.70 17.71
C LYS A 86 -19.30 1.84 18.56
N ALA A 87 -20.63 1.86 18.75
CA ALA A 87 -21.26 2.84 19.60
C ALA A 87 -20.68 2.77 21.03
N PRO A 88 -20.31 3.90 21.63
CA PRO A 88 -19.93 3.97 23.04
C PRO A 88 -21.03 3.46 23.96
N THR A 89 -20.63 3.01 25.15
CA THR A 89 -21.56 2.44 26.14
C THR A 89 -22.43 3.49 26.84
N ASP A 90 -22.03 4.77 26.81
CA ASP A 90 -22.81 5.87 27.36
C ASP A 90 -24.16 5.99 26.63
N PRO A 91 -25.31 5.83 27.32
CA PRO A 91 -26.62 5.90 26.67
C PRO A 91 -26.89 7.22 25.95
N LYS A 92 -26.37 8.35 26.48
CA LYS A 92 -26.54 9.68 25.85
C LYS A 92 -25.82 9.82 24.53
N ILE A 93 -24.69 9.12 24.39
CA ILE A 93 -23.90 9.10 23.17
C ILE A 93 -24.49 8.07 22.21
N LYS A 94 -24.83 6.89 22.72
CA LYS A 94 -25.37 5.78 21.92
C LYS A 94 -26.61 6.19 21.12
N THR A 95 -27.50 7.00 21.68
CA THR A 95 -28.71 7.48 20.98
C THR A 95 -28.42 8.43 19.82
N LYS A 96 -27.27 9.08 19.81
CA LYS A 96 -26.84 10.04 18.78
C LYS A 96 -25.83 9.43 17.79
N TRP A 97 -25.33 8.25 18.09
CA TRP A 97 -24.33 7.57 17.26
C TRP A 97 -25.00 6.96 16.03
N GLU A 98 -24.56 7.36 14.86
CA GLU A 98 -25.11 6.94 13.55
C GLU A 98 -24.12 6.08 12.74
N GLY A 99 -23.04 5.59 13.37
CA GLY A 99 -22.03 4.80 12.68
C GLY A 99 -22.45 3.38 12.33
N PRO A 100 -21.53 2.54 11.87
CA PRO A 100 -20.09 2.78 11.87
C PRO A 100 -19.64 3.87 10.90
N TYR A 101 -18.68 4.70 11.31
CA TYR A 101 -18.13 5.80 10.51
C TYR A 101 -16.92 5.34 9.69
N VAL A 102 -16.27 4.27 10.13
CA VAL A 102 -15.07 3.72 9.51
C VAL A 102 -15.04 2.20 9.69
N GLU A 103 -14.41 1.49 8.77
CA GLU A 103 -14.13 0.06 8.86
C GLU A 103 -12.91 -0.20 9.76
N GLU A 104 -12.86 -1.36 10.42
CA GLU A 104 -11.82 -1.68 11.41
C GLU A 104 -10.41 -1.71 10.80
N ASP A 105 -10.28 -2.19 9.56
CA ASP A 105 -9.01 -2.25 8.82
C ASP A 105 -8.42 -0.86 8.52
N LYS A 106 -9.25 0.19 8.52
CA LYS A 106 -8.81 1.58 8.28
C LYS A 106 -8.17 2.24 9.51
N LEU A 107 -8.19 1.58 10.67
CA LEU A 107 -7.53 2.08 11.88
C LEU A 107 -6.05 1.68 11.97
N THR A 108 -5.52 1.01 10.96
CA THR A 108 -4.09 0.65 10.83
C THR A 108 -3.43 1.41 9.68
N ASP A 109 -2.16 1.72 9.86
CA ASP A 109 -1.36 2.40 8.86
C ASP A 109 -0.79 1.41 7.81
N PRO A 110 -0.15 1.87 6.72
CA PRO A 110 0.44 1.01 5.69
C PRO A 110 1.59 0.11 6.14
N TRP A 111 1.99 0.17 7.39
CA TRP A 111 3.00 -0.69 8.03
C TRP A 111 2.39 -1.59 9.11
N ASP A 112 1.03 -1.71 9.12
CA ASP A 112 0.26 -2.54 10.05
C ASP A 112 0.34 -2.09 11.52
N ASN A 113 0.69 -0.81 11.77
CA ASN A 113 0.62 -0.22 13.09
C ASN A 113 -0.70 0.53 13.29
N PRO A 114 -1.31 0.49 14.49
CA PRO A 114 -2.51 1.27 14.76
C PRO A 114 -2.20 2.77 14.75
N TYR A 115 -3.09 3.56 14.14
CA TYR A 115 -3.03 5.02 14.26
C TYR A 115 -3.13 5.44 15.72
N GLN A 116 -2.37 6.45 16.09
CA GLN A 116 -2.38 7.02 17.43
C GLN A 116 -3.39 8.15 17.48
N TYR A 117 -4.24 8.12 18.51
CA TYR A 117 -5.24 9.14 18.74
C TYR A 117 -5.24 9.57 20.20
N LYS A 118 -5.28 10.87 20.43
CA LYS A 118 -5.34 11.44 21.78
C LYS A 118 -6.12 12.76 21.77
N LEU A 119 -7.13 12.86 22.61
CA LEU A 119 -7.79 14.14 22.86
C LEU A 119 -6.85 15.11 23.58
N ASN A 120 -6.87 16.36 23.16
CA ASN A 120 -6.17 17.43 23.83
C ASN A 120 -7.07 18.10 24.89
N PRO A 121 -6.49 18.77 25.89
CA PRO A 121 -7.25 19.53 26.87
C PRO A 121 -8.16 20.58 26.21
N ALA A 122 -9.28 20.88 26.85
CA ALA A 122 -10.17 21.92 26.38
C ALA A 122 -9.44 23.28 26.26
N GLY A 123 -9.69 23.97 25.14
CA GLY A 123 -9.01 25.24 24.83
C GLY A 123 -7.70 25.10 24.04
N SER A 124 -7.25 23.88 23.76
CA SER A 124 -6.08 23.64 22.88
C SER A 124 -6.39 24.11 21.47
N LYS A 125 -5.34 24.58 20.72
CA LYS A 125 -5.47 24.96 19.30
C LYS A 125 -6.05 23.85 18.44
N LYS A 126 -5.71 22.60 18.72
CA LYS A 126 -6.22 21.41 18.07
C LYS A 126 -6.96 20.57 19.08
N PRO A 127 -8.14 20.05 18.75
CA PRO A 127 -8.94 19.27 19.70
C PRO A 127 -8.35 17.89 20.00
N TYR A 128 -7.57 17.35 19.10
CA TYR A 128 -6.93 16.03 19.22
C TYR A 128 -5.62 15.95 18.42
N GLN A 129 -4.86 14.91 18.71
CA GLN A 129 -3.72 14.46 17.92
C GLN A 129 -4.13 13.18 17.19
N LEU A 130 -3.77 13.05 15.91
CA LEU A 130 -3.96 11.85 15.10
C LEU A 130 -2.74 11.67 14.20
N TYR A 131 -2.02 10.57 14.38
CA TYR A 131 -0.78 10.33 13.65
C TYR A 131 -0.43 8.84 13.54
N SER A 132 0.44 8.51 12.59
CA SER A 132 1.18 7.25 12.51
C SER A 132 2.62 7.47 12.96
N PHE A 133 3.21 6.49 13.60
CA PHE A 133 4.64 6.47 13.89
C PHE A 133 5.51 6.26 12.63
N GLY A 134 4.92 5.85 11.51
CA GLY A 134 5.65 5.52 10.29
C GLY A 134 6.25 4.11 10.30
N PRO A 135 7.22 3.84 9.40
CA PRO A 135 7.73 2.50 9.14
C PRO A 135 8.42 1.82 10.33
N GLU A 136 9.02 2.60 11.22
CA GLU A 136 9.75 2.07 12.37
C GLU A 136 8.85 1.85 13.61
N GLY A 137 7.57 2.27 13.51
CA GLY A 137 6.61 2.06 14.58
C GLY A 137 6.90 2.89 15.84
N ARG A 138 6.45 2.38 16.98
CA ARG A 138 6.59 3.05 18.27
C ARG A 138 8.08 3.15 18.68
N GLY A 139 8.61 4.32 18.70
CA GLY A 139 10.02 4.61 18.99
C GLY A 139 10.72 5.39 17.88
N SER A 140 10.06 5.56 16.72
CA SER A 140 10.57 6.45 15.68
C SER A 140 10.69 7.89 16.17
N PRO A 141 11.67 8.66 15.65
CA PRO A 141 11.77 10.09 15.90
C PRO A 141 10.47 10.81 15.53
N LYS A 142 10.10 11.86 16.28
CA LYS A 142 8.89 12.64 16.00
C LYS A 142 8.84 13.21 14.56
N ASP A 143 9.98 13.48 13.96
CA ASP A 143 10.08 14.01 12.61
C ASP A 143 9.59 13.00 11.55
N ASP A 144 9.66 11.71 11.85
CA ASP A 144 9.17 10.65 10.99
C ASP A 144 7.67 10.36 11.12
N TRP A 145 7.04 10.88 12.16
CA TRP A 145 5.61 10.70 12.35
C TRP A 145 4.81 11.44 11.28
N ILE A 146 3.73 10.84 10.85
CA ILE A 146 2.87 11.35 9.78
C ILE A 146 1.52 11.74 10.40
N GLY A 147 1.06 12.97 10.14
CA GLY A 147 -0.24 13.45 10.59
C GLY A 147 -0.16 14.62 11.56
N ASN A 148 -1.25 14.80 12.33
CA ASN A 148 -1.43 15.90 13.28
C ASN A 148 -0.78 15.56 14.62
N LYS A 149 0.42 16.05 14.87
CA LYS A 149 1.25 15.71 16.04
C LYS A 149 1.17 16.70 17.19
N GLU A 150 0.64 17.92 16.98
CA GLU A 150 0.49 18.98 17.99
C GLU A 150 -0.62 19.96 17.61
#